data_66ed264154343b1146c9afcb71eccf91
#
_entry.id   66ed264154343b1146c9afcb71eccf91
#
_cell.length_a   1.000
_cell.length_b   1.000
_cell.length_c   1.000
_cell.angle_alpha   90.00
_cell.angle_beta   90.00
_cell.angle_gamma   90.00
#
_symmetry.space_group_name_H-M   'P 1'
#
loop_
_entity.id
_entity.type
_entity.pdbx_description
1 polymer ?
#
loop_
_entity_poly.entity_id
_entity_poly.type
_entity_poly.pdbx_seq_one_letter_code
_entity_poly.pdbx_strand_id
1 'polypeptide(L)'
;MKFIKWSLVSVALCGLGLSAHAEVKIRSEVEDAYKWDFSLIYPSWDAWEADLAKVETIGDEIVALEGTLAEGPQQILKLEQLSDEIGKLAYRLYGYSGLQRDINLSDNDLLARWGQFMGAFQSMQQKLSWITPEMLSIPEATMMEWIDSTPELQIYRFPITETYRLQEHVLNAEGEKLLSYFSKMGTVPSGIYAAISTADAKPMPITLSDGENFEVTAGSYAMAMTTMRNQADRKLIQETLSQSIIDQKNTYAAIYDAALSSGWAEAQARNYESVLASQLDGDNVPMEVFTNLIETAKNAKETLRRYHHLRQKVLGLETYGWSDCMFPIVDDKTQYPFEDIKPRIISSVAPLGKAYQKELASLFENGQIDVYESVGKRTGAYSSGIYGIGPFVLLNYHDAMEDAFTLAHELGHSMHTQLSDANQPFATSDYTIFVAEVASTFNEKLFLGELLKEVTTPEQRIALLEHQIQDIIGTFITQTLFADFELKAHTLVESGETLTAERLTQIWRETTAEYYGDIIPADDPYMYSWARIPHFYNTPYYVYKYATCYASSSSIYKAIQTASSETEKAEIINRYLTLLSSGGNDFPIRQLQKAGVDLTKPEATENVVKELDRLVSELEAACAEL
;
A
#
# COMPACT_ATOMS: atom_id res chain seq x y z
N MET A 1 10.86 16.24 13.73
CA MET A 1 11.65 15.31 12.90
C MET A 1 10.69 14.33 12.28
N LYS A 2 10.46 14.37 10.97
CA LYS A 2 9.71 13.32 10.30
C LYS A 2 10.45 12.01 10.53
N PHE A 3 9.94 11.17 11.42
CA PHE A 3 10.35 9.78 11.44
C PHE A 3 10.06 9.24 10.05
N ILE A 4 11.08 8.68 9.41
CA ILE A 4 10.96 8.05 8.11
C ILE A 4 9.81 7.05 8.21
N LYS A 5 8.61 7.45 7.78
CA LYS A 5 7.50 6.54 7.59
C LYS A 5 7.86 5.74 6.35
N TRP A 6 8.45 4.59 6.58
CA TRP A 6 8.82 3.65 5.54
C TRP A 6 7.56 3.16 4.85
N SER A 7 7.16 3.85 3.81
CA SER A 7 6.10 3.41 2.92
C SER A 7 6.68 2.36 1.97
N LEU A 8 6.92 1.16 2.50
CA LEU A 8 6.91 -0.01 1.64
C LEU A 8 5.43 -0.21 1.27
N VAL A 9 4.99 0.42 0.19
CA VAL A 9 3.74 0.07 -0.45
C VAL A 9 3.96 -1.29 -1.09
N SER A 10 3.91 -2.32 -0.27
CA SER A 10 3.89 -3.69 -0.76
C SER A 10 2.42 -4.02 -1.01
N VAL A 11 1.94 -3.70 -2.18
CA VAL A 11 0.71 -4.32 -2.67
C VAL A 11 1.06 -5.78 -2.93
N ALA A 12 0.77 -6.64 -1.95
CA ALA A 12 0.72 -8.07 -2.19
C ALA A 12 -0.56 -8.38 -2.97
N LEU A 13 -0.62 -7.91 -4.22
CA LEU A 13 -1.48 -8.49 -5.23
C LEU A 13 -0.88 -9.87 -5.54
N CYS A 14 -1.45 -10.92 -4.92
CA CYS A 14 -1.11 -12.29 -5.22
C CYS A 14 -1.70 -12.67 -6.59
N GLY A 15 -1.04 -12.24 -7.64
CA GLY A 15 -1.23 -12.72 -8.99
C GLY A 15 -0.01 -13.54 -9.41
N LEU A 16 0.10 -14.80 -8.96
CA LEU A 16 1.06 -15.74 -9.51
C LEU A 16 0.39 -16.49 -10.66
N GLY A 17 0.44 -15.93 -11.85
CA GLY A 17 0.26 -16.70 -13.08
C GLY A 17 1.50 -17.54 -13.32
N LEU A 18 1.51 -18.81 -12.92
CA LEU A 18 2.53 -19.77 -13.33
C LEU A 18 2.13 -20.36 -14.67
N SER A 19 2.72 -19.83 -15.74
CA SER A 19 2.96 -20.60 -16.97
C SER A 19 3.89 -21.77 -16.63
N ALA A 20 3.74 -22.92 -17.31
CA ALA A 20 4.50 -24.13 -17.11
C ALA A 20 5.97 -23.87 -16.73
N HIS A 21 6.41 -24.48 -15.65
CA HIS A 21 7.71 -24.38 -14.97
C HIS A 21 8.88 -23.96 -15.88
N ALA A 22 9.09 -22.68 -16.05
CA ALA A 22 10.41 -22.18 -16.37
C ALA A 22 11.21 -22.27 -15.05
N GLU A 23 12.35 -22.93 -15.07
CA GLU A 23 13.25 -23.02 -13.93
C GLU A 23 13.62 -21.60 -13.51
N VAL A 24 13.35 -21.24 -12.23
CA VAL A 24 13.65 -19.90 -11.71
C VAL A 24 15.15 -19.65 -11.86
N LYS A 25 15.52 -18.63 -12.62
CA LYS A 25 16.91 -18.30 -12.94
C LYS A 25 17.70 -17.93 -11.69
N ILE A 26 18.95 -18.29 -11.61
CA ILE A 26 19.86 -17.64 -10.68
C ILE A 26 20.17 -16.22 -11.19
N ARG A 27 20.39 -15.26 -10.28
CA ARG A 27 20.55 -13.85 -10.66
C ARG A 27 21.64 -13.58 -11.70
N SER A 28 22.71 -14.38 -11.72
CA SER A 28 23.79 -14.25 -12.73
C SER A 28 23.35 -14.60 -14.16
N GLU A 29 22.23 -15.29 -14.33
CA GLU A 29 21.66 -15.65 -15.64
C GLU A 29 20.65 -14.61 -16.15
N VAL A 30 20.22 -13.67 -15.31
CA VAL A 30 19.42 -12.52 -15.73
C VAL A 30 20.35 -11.51 -16.40
N GLU A 31 19.96 -10.98 -17.57
CA GLU A 31 20.73 -9.95 -18.28
C GLU A 31 20.81 -8.65 -17.48
N ASP A 32 21.91 -7.92 -17.58
CA ASP A 32 22.15 -6.69 -16.81
C ASP A 32 21.13 -5.58 -17.14
N ALA A 33 20.59 -5.56 -18.36
CA ALA A 33 19.54 -4.62 -18.76
C ALA A 33 18.24 -4.73 -17.95
N TYR A 34 18.02 -5.86 -17.28
CA TYR A 34 16.83 -6.13 -16.45
C TYR A 34 17.14 -6.15 -14.95
N LYS A 35 18.27 -5.56 -14.55
CA LYS A 35 18.71 -5.48 -13.15
C LYS A 35 18.90 -4.04 -12.72
N TRP A 36 18.81 -3.82 -11.43
CA TRP A 36 19.20 -2.54 -10.85
C TRP A 36 20.68 -2.22 -11.00
N ASP A 37 20.98 -0.96 -11.30
CA ASP A 37 22.33 -0.38 -11.21
C ASP A 37 22.53 0.28 -9.85
N PHE A 38 23.13 -0.43 -8.90
CA PHE A 38 23.40 0.07 -7.57
C PHE A 38 24.44 1.20 -7.52
N SER A 39 25.22 1.39 -8.59
CA SER A 39 26.19 2.48 -8.66
C SER A 39 25.54 3.86 -8.68
N LEU A 40 24.26 3.94 -9.04
CA LEU A 40 23.43 5.14 -8.93
C LEU A 40 23.27 5.62 -7.48
N ILE A 41 23.32 4.72 -6.50
CA ILE A 41 23.16 5.01 -5.08
C ILE A 41 24.53 5.16 -4.41
N TYR A 42 25.34 4.11 -4.47
CA TYR A 42 26.72 4.10 -3.98
C TYR A 42 27.63 3.29 -4.91
N PRO A 43 28.88 3.76 -5.14
CA PRO A 43 29.83 3.03 -5.96
C PRO A 43 30.39 1.78 -5.27
N SER A 44 30.33 1.69 -3.94
CA SER A 44 30.84 0.56 -3.16
C SER A 44 30.28 0.57 -1.73
N TRP A 45 30.43 -0.56 -1.03
CA TRP A 45 30.14 -0.68 0.39
C TRP A 45 31.02 0.22 1.27
N ASP A 46 32.28 0.50 0.89
CA ASP A 46 33.15 1.41 1.64
C ASP A 46 32.57 2.84 1.66
N ALA A 47 31.99 3.28 0.54
CA ALA A 47 31.32 4.58 0.47
C ALA A 47 30.05 4.61 1.33
N TRP A 48 29.28 3.52 1.37
CA TRP A 48 28.13 3.35 2.23
C TRP A 48 28.52 3.37 3.73
N GLU A 49 29.58 2.66 4.12
CA GLU A 49 30.10 2.64 5.50
C GLU A 49 30.59 4.03 5.95
N ALA A 50 31.23 4.78 5.04
CA ALA A 50 31.66 6.15 5.31
C ALA A 50 30.47 7.09 5.57
N ASP A 51 29.37 6.94 4.83
CA ASP A 51 28.16 7.74 5.05
C ASP A 51 27.40 7.29 6.31
N LEU A 52 27.39 5.99 6.63
CA LEU A 52 26.81 5.50 7.88
C LEU A 52 27.51 6.10 9.11
N ALA A 53 28.86 6.23 9.07
CA ALA A 53 29.62 6.87 10.12
C ALA A 53 29.31 8.38 10.26
N LYS A 54 28.96 9.07 9.17
CA LYS A 54 28.54 10.48 9.21
C LYS A 54 27.22 10.67 9.95
N VAL A 55 26.29 9.72 9.84
CA VAL A 55 25.01 9.79 10.56
C VAL A 55 25.21 9.92 12.05
N GLU A 56 26.17 9.19 12.64
CA GLU A 56 26.50 9.29 14.06
C GLU A 56 27.06 10.69 14.41
N THR A 57 27.96 11.21 13.58
CA THR A 57 28.58 12.54 13.78
C THR A 57 27.52 13.65 13.75
N ILE A 58 26.64 13.64 12.74
CA ILE A 58 25.57 14.64 12.62
C ILE A 58 24.57 14.50 13.78
N GLY A 59 24.27 13.27 14.19
CA GLY A 59 23.43 13.03 15.36
C GLY A 59 24.00 13.62 16.65
N ASP A 60 25.32 13.54 16.87
CA ASP A 60 25.97 14.15 18.02
C ASP A 60 25.93 15.69 17.92
N GLU A 61 26.00 16.27 16.71
CA GLU A 61 25.78 17.70 16.49
C GLU A 61 24.36 18.16 16.84
N ILE A 62 23.34 17.33 16.52
CA ILE A 62 21.96 17.60 16.93
C ILE A 62 21.80 17.50 18.44
N VAL A 63 22.38 16.48 19.08
CA VAL A 63 22.33 16.33 20.55
C VAL A 63 22.96 17.55 21.25
N ALA A 64 23.98 18.17 20.67
CA ALA A 64 24.57 19.38 21.21
C ALA A 64 23.67 20.62 21.19
N LEU A 65 22.49 20.55 20.52
CA LEU A 65 21.45 21.58 20.52
C LEU A 65 20.46 21.43 21.68
N GLU A 66 20.48 20.31 22.41
CA GLU A 66 19.56 20.07 23.53
C GLU A 66 19.67 21.20 24.57
N GLY A 67 18.50 21.74 24.95
CA GLY A 67 18.40 22.87 25.88
C GLY A 67 18.64 24.25 25.25
N THR A 68 18.86 24.35 23.92
CA THR A 68 19.15 25.62 23.25
C THR A 68 18.09 26.08 22.25
N LEU A 69 17.08 25.28 21.95
CA LEU A 69 16.09 25.58 20.88
C LEU A 69 15.33 26.88 21.15
N ALA A 70 15.10 27.23 22.43
CA ALA A 70 14.40 28.45 22.82
C ALA A 70 15.27 29.73 22.69
N GLU A 71 16.58 29.61 22.37
CA GLU A 71 17.46 30.78 22.22
C GLU A 71 17.17 31.62 20.96
N GLY A 72 16.48 31.04 19.97
CA GLY A 72 16.06 31.79 18.79
C GLY A 72 15.97 30.97 17.49
N PRO A 73 15.54 31.61 16.39
CA PRO A 73 15.23 30.93 15.13
C PRO A 73 16.45 30.24 14.49
N GLN A 74 17.67 30.68 14.80
CA GLN A 74 18.89 30.09 14.25
C GLN A 74 19.14 28.67 14.80
N GLN A 75 18.73 28.39 16.03
CA GLN A 75 18.85 27.05 16.60
C GLN A 75 17.86 26.09 15.96
N ILE A 76 16.62 26.56 15.72
CA ILE A 76 15.60 25.79 14.98
C ILE A 76 16.07 25.53 13.55
N LEU A 77 16.58 26.55 12.85
CA LEU A 77 17.10 26.38 11.49
C LEU A 77 18.25 25.38 11.43
N LYS A 78 19.18 25.44 12.38
CA LYS A 78 20.29 24.50 12.47
C LYS A 78 19.79 23.08 12.71
N LEU A 79 18.83 22.90 13.62
CA LEU A 79 18.21 21.60 13.89
C LEU A 79 17.57 21.01 12.63
N GLU A 80 16.76 21.79 11.92
CA GLU A 80 16.05 21.32 10.72
C GLU A 80 17.03 20.99 9.59
N GLN A 81 18.07 21.80 9.38
CA GLN A 81 19.10 21.53 8.36
C GLN A 81 19.88 20.25 8.64
N LEU A 82 20.29 20.02 9.89
CA LEU A 82 20.97 18.77 10.28
C LEU A 82 20.02 17.57 10.17
N SER A 83 18.75 17.75 10.49
CA SER A 83 17.71 16.71 10.31
C SER A 83 17.50 16.35 8.85
N ASP A 84 17.51 17.34 7.95
CA ASP A 84 17.45 17.12 6.50
C ASP A 84 18.69 16.35 6.00
N GLU A 85 19.87 16.66 6.51
CA GLU A 85 21.12 15.98 6.13
C GLU A 85 21.09 14.51 6.54
N ILE A 86 20.74 14.22 7.80
CA ILE A 86 20.54 12.84 8.26
C ILE A 86 19.48 12.13 7.44
N GLY A 87 18.36 12.78 7.17
CA GLY A 87 17.27 12.21 6.40
C GLY A 87 17.69 11.78 4.99
N LYS A 88 18.41 12.64 4.26
CA LYS A 88 18.95 12.34 2.93
C LYS A 88 19.95 11.18 2.95
N LEU A 89 20.83 11.15 3.96
CA LEU A 89 21.75 10.02 4.16
C LEU A 89 20.98 8.73 4.45
N ALA A 90 19.95 8.82 5.29
CA ALA A 90 19.11 7.68 5.66
C ALA A 90 18.44 7.03 4.43
N TYR A 91 17.85 7.83 3.54
CA TYR A 91 17.24 7.31 2.32
C TYR A 91 18.24 6.57 1.43
N ARG A 92 19.45 7.12 1.27
CA ARG A 92 20.50 6.48 0.48
C ARG A 92 21.04 5.20 1.13
N LEU A 93 21.29 5.24 2.44
CA LEU A 93 21.81 4.09 3.20
C LEU A 93 20.81 2.94 3.24
N TYR A 94 19.54 3.26 3.50
CA TYR A 94 18.43 2.32 3.45
C TYR A 94 18.27 1.73 2.06
N GLY A 95 18.14 2.58 1.04
CA GLY A 95 17.93 2.15 -0.32
C GLY A 95 19.03 1.17 -0.77
N TYR A 96 20.31 1.51 -0.58
CA TYR A 96 21.40 0.65 -1.00
C TYR A 96 21.42 -0.70 -0.28
N SER A 97 21.32 -0.71 1.05
CA SER A 97 21.36 -1.96 1.82
C SER A 97 20.06 -2.76 1.70
N GLY A 98 18.91 -2.09 1.66
CA GLY A 98 17.59 -2.72 1.55
C GLY A 98 17.35 -3.35 0.18
N LEU A 99 17.61 -2.62 -0.89
CA LEU A 99 17.44 -3.13 -2.27
C LEU A 99 18.39 -4.30 -2.54
N GLN A 100 19.66 -4.23 -2.09
CA GLN A 100 20.58 -5.35 -2.24
C GLN A 100 20.14 -6.59 -1.44
N ARG A 101 19.62 -6.40 -0.22
CA ARG A 101 19.02 -7.50 0.54
C ARG A 101 17.83 -8.11 -0.22
N ASP A 102 16.97 -7.30 -0.81
CA ASP A 102 15.73 -7.77 -1.45
C ASP A 102 15.97 -8.53 -2.77
N ILE A 103 17.13 -8.39 -3.40
CA ILE A 103 17.53 -9.25 -4.54
C ILE A 103 18.11 -10.60 -4.11
N ASN A 104 18.48 -10.79 -2.84
CA ASN A 104 18.94 -12.07 -2.30
C ASN A 104 18.74 -12.14 -0.77
N LEU A 105 17.55 -12.55 -0.36
CA LEU A 105 17.16 -12.69 1.05
C LEU A 105 17.92 -13.80 1.79
N SER A 106 18.62 -14.68 1.08
CA SER A 106 19.42 -15.77 1.67
C SER A 106 20.87 -15.37 1.97
N ASP A 107 21.29 -14.16 1.59
CA ASP A 107 22.65 -13.65 1.80
C ASP A 107 22.80 -13.06 3.20
N ASN A 108 23.58 -13.76 4.04
CA ASN A 108 23.78 -13.36 5.42
C ASN A 108 24.61 -12.06 5.58
N ASP A 109 25.49 -11.75 4.62
CA ASP A 109 26.28 -10.52 4.66
C ASP A 109 25.40 -9.30 4.36
N LEU A 110 24.49 -9.40 3.41
CA LEU A 110 23.50 -8.37 3.12
C LEU A 110 22.54 -8.17 4.29
N LEU A 111 22.09 -9.26 4.91
CA LEU A 111 21.25 -9.21 6.10
C LEU A 111 21.98 -8.54 7.28
N ALA A 112 23.27 -8.83 7.49
CA ALA A 112 24.08 -8.22 8.53
C ALA A 112 24.25 -6.69 8.31
N ARG A 113 24.52 -6.25 7.07
CA ARG A 113 24.63 -4.83 6.72
C ARG A 113 23.32 -4.08 6.90
N TRP A 114 22.21 -4.69 6.50
CA TRP A 114 20.87 -4.17 6.80
C TRP A 114 20.63 -4.02 8.31
N GLY A 115 20.99 -5.04 9.10
CA GLY A 115 20.90 -5.00 10.56
C GLY A 115 21.75 -3.90 11.18
N GLN A 116 22.96 -3.65 10.66
CA GLN A 116 23.84 -2.57 11.09
C GLN A 116 23.19 -1.20 10.88
N PHE A 117 22.62 -0.95 9.71
CA PHE A 117 21.88 0.28 9.41
C PHE A 117 20.71 0.47 10.38
N MET A 118 19.85 -0.55 10.53
CA MET A 118 18.67 -0.46 11.41
C MET A 118 19.07 -0.20 12.86
N GLY A 119 20.15 -0.82 13.35
CA GLY A 119 20.67 -0.61 14.70
C GLY A 119 21.18 0.82 14.92
N ALA A 120 21.92 1.38 13.95
CA ALA A 120 22.40 2.74 14.01
C ALA A 120 21.26 3.76 14.06
N PHE A 121 20.24 3.58 13.21
CA PHE A 121 19.07 4.46 13.18
C PHE A 121 18.20 4.35 14.43
N GLN A 122 17.97 3.16 14.96
CA GLN A 122 17.24 3.00 16.22
C GLN A 122 17.95 3.69 17.38
N SER A 123 19.28 3.57 17.47
CA SER A 123 20.08 4.27 18.47
C SER A 123 19.96 5.79 18.32
N MET A 124 19.99 6.28 17.07
CA MET A 124 19.84 7.70 16.76
C MET A 124 18.47 8.24 17.21
N GLN A 125 17.38 7.55 16.87
CA GLN A 125 16.03 7.95 17.27
C GLN A 125 15.89 8.09 18.80
N GLN A 126 16.51 7.20 19.57
CA GLN A 126 16.50 7.30 21.03
C GLN A 126 17.25 8.54 21.52
N LYS A 127 18.44 8.83 20.96
CA LYS A 127 19.24 10.03 21.30
C LYS A 127 18.47 11.33 21.00
N LEU A 128 17.62 11.36 19.98
CA LEU A 128 16.92 12.55 19.48
C LEU A 128 15.47 12.70 20.02
N SER A 129 15.04 11.86 20.96
CA SER A 129 13.68 11.88 21.51
C SER A 129 13.30 13.16 22.26
N TRP A 130 14.28 13.98 22.67
CA TRP A 130 14.11 15.27 23.37
C TRP A 130 13.59 16.40 22.45
N ILE A 131 13.75 16.28 21.12
CA ILE A 131 13.49 17.38 20.16
C ILE A 131 12.04 17.85 20.21
N THR A 132 11.08 16.97 20.09
CA THR A 132 9.66 17.35 20.06
C THR A 132 9.20 17.99 21.36
N PRO A 133 9.46 17.43 22.56
CA PRO A 133 9.14 18.08 23.81
C PRO A 133 9.79 19.45 24.00
N GLU A 134 11.05 19.63 23.60
CA GLU A 134 11.73 20.91 23.71
C GLU A 134 11.16 21.93 22.71
N MET A 135 10.93 21.54 21.46
CA MET A 135 10.29 22.41 20.46
C MET A 135 8.91 22.91 20.96
N LEU A 136 8.09 22.03 21.50
CA LEU A 136 6.77 22.37 22.07
C LEU A 136 6.83 23.21 23.34
N SER A 137 7.98 23.32 23.99
CA SER A 137 8.17 24.26 25.12
C SER A 137 8.22 25.73 24.67
N ILE A 138 8.48 25.97 23.38
CA ILE A 138 8.46 27.29 22.76
C ILE A 138 7.00 27.61 22.42
N PRO A 139 6.46 28.78 22.84
CA PRO A 139 5.07 29.15 22.47
C PRO A 139 4.89 29.18 20.95
N GLU A 140 3.79 28.60 20.44
CA GLU A 140 3.49 28.53 18.99
C GLU A 140 3.59 29.90 18.31
N ALA A 141 3.02 30.95 18.94
CA ALA A 141 3.09 32.31 18.40
C ALA A 141 4.52 32.79 18.19
N THR A 142 5.45 32.45 19.10
CA THR A 142 6.88 32.77 18.99
C THR A 142 7.53 32.00 17.84
N MET A 143 7.22 30.71 17.72
CA MET A 143 7.72 29.88 16.62
C MET A 143 7.25 30.40 15.26
N MET A 144 5.97 30.76 15.15
CA MET A 144 5.42 31.32 13.90
C MET A 144 6.06 32.68 13.56
N GLU A 145 6.32 33.55 14.55
CA GLU A 145 7.07 34.80 14.34
C GLU A 145 8.50 34.53 13.84
N TRP A 146 9.16 33.52 14.39
CA TRP A 146 10.50 33.12 13.93
C TRP A 146 10.49 32.60 12.49
N ILE A 147 9.50 31.78 12.15
CA ILE A 147 9.34 31.28 10.78
C ILE A 147 9.04 32.45 9.83
N ASP A 148 8.18 33.42 10.22
CA ASP A 148 7.85 34.57 9.39
C ASP A 148 9.04 35.51 9.17
N SER A 149 9.91 35.65 10.16
CA SER A 149 11.07 36.54 10.11
C SER A 149 12.33 35.91 9.52
N THR A 150 12.37 34.58 9.32
CA THR A 150 13.54 33.81 8.83
C THR A 150 13.16 33.09 7.54
N PRO A 151 13.51 33.64 6.36
CA PRO A 151 13.12 33.06 5.06
C PRO A 151 13.48 31.58 4.89
N GLU A 152 14.62 31.15 5.43
CA GLU A 152 15.11 29.78 5.34
C GLU A 152 14.26 28.78 6.15
N LEU A 153 13.51 29.25 7.16
CA LEU A 153 12.58 28.44 7.91
C LEU A 153 11.24 28.20 7.22
N GLN A 154 10.93 28.96 6.17
CA GLN A 154 9.63 28.85 5.50
C GLN A 154 9.36 27.46 4.92
N ILE A 155 10.39 26.75 4.47
CA ILE A 155 10.27 25.39 3.93
C ILE A 155 9.85 24.37 4.98
N TYR A 156 10.09 24.67 6.27
CA TYR A 156 9.73 23.84 7.42
C TYR A 156 8.41 24.24 8.09
N ARG A 157 7.74 25.28 7.58
CA ARG A 157 6.48 25.80 8.17
C ARG A 157 5.46 24.68 8.38
N PHE A 158 5.17 23.90 7.35
CA PHE A 158 4.12 22.88 7.44
C PHE A 158 4.47 21.79 8.47
N PRO A 159 5.63 21.11 8.44
CA PRO A 159 5.99 20.11 9.44
C PRO A 159 6.08 20.67 10.87
N ILE A 160 6.54 21.91 11.06
CA ILE A 160 6.57 22.54 12.39
C ILE A 160 5.13 22.84 12.87
N THR A 161 4.26 23.38 12.00
CA THR A 161 2.84 23.61 12.35
C THR A 161 2.14 22.32 12.75
N GLU A 162 2.43 21.21 12.06
CA GLU A 162 1.90 19.89 12.40
C GLU A 162 2.35 19.42 13.79
N THR A 163 3.59 19.69 14.16
CA THR A 163 4.09 19.36 15.51
C THR A 163 3.26 20.08 16.59
N TYR A 164 2.93 21.36 16.36
CA TYR A 164 2.07 22.12 17.30
C TYR A 164 0.61 21.66 17.27
N ARG A 165 0.06 21.32 16.10
CA ARG A 165 -1.30 20.78 16.00
C ARG A 165 -1.50 19.53 16.86
N LEU A 166 -0.50 18.66 16.87
CA LEU A 166 -0.54 17.39 17.62
C LEU A 166 -0.13 17.53 19.09
N GLN A 167 0.17 18.74 19.60
CA GLN A 167 0.75 18.92 20.93
C GLN A 167 -0.15 18.41 22.07
N GLU A 168 -1.48 18.43 21.92
CA GLU A 168 -2.40 17.94 22.96
C GLU A 168 -2.36 16.40 23.13
N HIS A 169 -1.76 15.70 22.16
CA HIS A 169 -1.53 14.25 22.14
C HIS A 169 -0.08 13.87 22.44
N VAL A 170 0.78 14.86 22.70
CA VAL A 170 2.17 14.65 23.14
C VAL A 170 2.22 14.74 24.67
N LEU A 171 2.76 13.70 25.28
CA LEU A 171 2.95 13.68 26.74
C LEU A 171 4.15 14.53 27.15
N ASN A 172 4.26 14.80 28.45
CA ASN A 172 5.50 15.38 28.97
C ASN A 172 6.68 14.39 28.83
N ALA A 173 7.91 14.87 29.00
CA ALA A 173 9.12 14.08 28.79
C ALA A 173 9.16 12.77 29.61
N GLU A 174 8.62 12.75 30.83
CA GLU A 174 8.54 11.53 31.65
C GLU A 174 7.51 10.54 31.09
N GLY A 175 6.36 11.04 30.61
CA GLY A 175 5.31 10.23 29.98
C GLY A 175 5.78 9.62 28.65
N GLU A 176 6.41 10.40 27.77
CA GLU A 176 6.99 9.91 26.51
C GLU A 176 8.07 8.84 26.77
N LYS A 177 8.94 9.10 27.75
CA LYS A 177 9.95 8.13 28.16
C LYS A 177 9.32 6.84 28.70
N LEU A 178 8.26 6.95 29.51
CA LEU A 178 7.54 5.77 30.03
C LEU A 178 6.92 4.98 28.88
N LEU A 179 6.20 5.63 27.96
CA LEU A 179 5.60 4.96 26.80
C LEU A 179 6.67 4.29 25.92
N SER A 180 7.85 4.91 25.75
CA SER A 180 8.92 4.31 24.96
C SER A 180 9.39 2.95 25.48
N TYR A 181 9.28 2.68 26.79
CA TYR A 181 9.60 1.36 27.34
C TYR A 181 8.58 0.27 26.92
N PHE A 182 7.35 0.66 26.62
CA PHE A 182 6.29 -0.24 26.19
C PHE A 182 6.17 -0.36 24.65
N SER A 183 6.83 0.50 23.88
CA SER A 183 6.74 0.51 22.42
C SER A 183 7.06 -0.84 21.78
N LYS A 184 8.03 -1.58 22.34
CA LYS A 184 8.37 -2.92 21.88
C LYS A 184 7.25 -3.93 22.14
N MET A 185 6.43 -3.73 23.18
CA MET A 185 5.31 -4.63 23.47
C MET A 185 4.18 -4.48 22.45
N GLY A 186 4.00 -3.29 21.89
CA GLY A 186 3.03 -3.04 20.82
C GLY A 186 3.31 -3.84 19.54
N THR A 187 4.56 -4.22 19.29
CA THR A 187 4.94 -5.02 18.11
C THR A 187 4.90 -6.54 18.36
N VAL A 188 4.70 -6.99 19.60
CA VAL A 188 4.67 -8.42 19.93
C VAL A 188 3.54 -9.18 19.23
N PRO A 189 2.29 -8.67 19.18
CA PRO A 189 1.21 -9.36 18.47
C PRO A 189 1.54 -9.59 16.98
N SER A 190 2.08 -8.59 16.31
CA SER A 190 2.54 -8.68 14.93
C SER A 190 3.64 -9.74 14.74
N GLY A 191 4.61 -9.80 15.65
CA GLY A 191 5.66 -10.83 15.64
C GLY A 191 5.12 -12.24 15.83
N ILE A 192 4.15 -12.43 16.74
CA ILE A 192 3.51 -13.74 16.97
C ILE A 192 2.66 -14.13 15.75
N TYR A 193 1.93 -13.17 15.17
CA TYR A 193 1.19 -13.39 13.93
C TYR A 193 2.11 -13.85 12.80
N ALA A 194 3.25 -13.19 12.58
CA ALA A 194 4.22 -13.58 11.56
C ALA A 194 4.79 -14.99 11.81
N ALA A 195 5.03 -15.37 13.08
CA ALA A 195 5.48 -16.71 13.43
C ALA A 195 4.45 -17.77 13.07
N ILE A 196 3.19 -17.62 13.51
CA ILE A 196 2.14 -18.64 13.30
C ILE A 196 1.67 -18.71 11.85
N SER A 197 1.60 -17.57 11.14
CA SER A 197 1.07 -17.50 9.78
C SER A 197 2.10 -17.81 8.69
N THR A 198 3.39 -17.70 9.01
CA THR A 198 4.47 -17.84 8.03
C THR A 198 5.58 -18.78 8.47
N ALA A 199 6.26 -18.51 9.61
CA ALA A 199 7.44 -19.27 10.00
C ALA A 199 7.12 -20.72 10.42
N ASP A 200 5.99 -20.93 11.12
CA ASP A 200 5.53 -22.24 11.58
C ASP A 200 4.51 -22.88 10.62
N ALA A 201 4.07 -22.15 9.59
CA ALA A 201 3.14 -22.67 8.60
C ALA A 201 3.79 -23.80 7.79
N LYS A 202 3.10 -24.93 7.69
CA LYS A 202 3.58 -26.10 6.96
C LYS A 202 2.73 -26.33 5.71
N PRO A 203 3.36 -26.74 4.60
CA PRO A 203 2.63 -27.25 3.46
C PRO A 203 1.73 -28.44 3.88
N MET A 204 0.49 -28.44 3.40
CA MET A 204 -0.48 -29.48 3.70
C MET A 204 -0.71 -30.34 2.44
N PRO A 205 -0.27 -31.61 2.45
CA PRO A 205 -0.43 -32.47 1.28
C PRO A 205 -1.88 -32.92 1.12
N ILE A 206 -2.40 -32.83 -0.10
CA ILE A 206 -3.70 -33.36 -0.51
C ILE A 206 -3.56 -34.15 -1.81
N THR A 207 -4.55 -34.93 -2.16
CA THR A 207 -4.65 -35.58 -3.48
C THR A 207 -5.82 -34.98 -4.26
N LEU A 208 -5.54 -34.46 -5.45
CA LEU A 208 -6.52 -33.87 -6.33
C LEU A 208 -7.41 -34.95 -7.01
N SER A 209 -8.47 -34.50 -7.68
CA SER A 209 -9.44 -35.39 -8.33
C SER A 209 -8.84 -36.26 -9.45
N ASP A 210 -7.75 -35.82 -10.07
CA ASP A 210 -6.97 -36.57 -11.07
C ASP A 210 -5.96 -37.55 -10.49
N GLY A 211 -5.79 -37.55 -9.16
CA GLY A 211 -4.85 -38.40 -8.43
C GLY A 211 -3.47 -37.77 -8.22
N GLU A 212 -3.24 -36.54 -8.67
CA GLU A 212 -1.98 -35.82 -8.42
C GLU A 212 -1.89 -35.34 -6.97
N ASN A 213 -0.66 -35.34 -6.44
CA ASN A 213 -0.39 -34.77 -5.12
C ASN A 213 -0.19 -33.26 -5.25
N PHE A 214 -0.84 -32.53 -4.34
CA PHE A 214 -0.74 -31.06 -4.30
C PHE A 214 -0.43 -30.62 -2.85
N GLU A 215 0.49 -29.67 -2.69
CA GLU A 215 0.83 -29.08 -1.40
C GLU A 215 0.11 -27.74 -1.25
N VAL A 216 -0.80 -27.65 -0.27
CA VAL A 216 -1.54 -26.42 0.02
C VAL A 216 -0.70 -25.53 0.93
N THR A 217 -0.38 -24.35 0.41
CA THR A 217 0.21 -23.20 1.11
C THR A 217 -0.58 -21.96 0.79
N ALA A 218 -0.31 -20.82 1.42
CA ALA A 218 -0.95 -19.55 1.05
C ALA A 218 -0.68 -19.18 -0.42
N GLY A 219 0.54 -19.39 -0.92
CA GLY A 219 0.91 -19.12 -2.30
C GLY A 219 0.24 -20.07 -3.30
N SER A 220 0.30 -21.39 -3.06
CA SER A 220 -0.34 -22.37 -3.95
C SER A 220 -1.86 -22.26 -3.95
N TYR A 221 -2.47 -21.84 -2.83
CA TYR A 221 -3.90 -21.50 -2.76
C TYR A 221 -4.25 -20.35 -3.70
N ALA A 222 -3.52 -19.23 -3.61
CA ALA A 222 -3.79 -18.06 -4.45
C ALA A 222 -3.69 -18.42 -5.95
N MET A 223 -2.66 -19.16 -6.34
CA MET A 223 -2.49 -19.68 -7.70
C MET A 223 -3.65 -20.59 -8.11
N ALA A 224 -4.03 -21.56 -7.27
CA ALA A 224 -5.08 -22.51 -7.59
C ALA A 224 -6.45 -21.83 -7.80
N MET A 225 -6.76 -20.77 -7.04
CA MET A 225 -8.03 -20.03 -7.19
C MET A 225 -8.16 -19.32 -8.54
N THR A 226 -7.04 -19.02 -9.21
CA THR A 226 -7.04 -18.34 -10.51
C THR A 226 -6.78 -19.29 -11.70
N THR A 227 -6.13 -20.44 -11.47
CA THR A 227 -5.68 -21.31 -12.57
C THR A 227 -6.36 -22.68 -12.62
N MET A 228 -6.81 -23.22 -11.48
CA MET A 228 -7.35 -24.57 -11.40
C MET A 228 -8.77 -24.65 -11.90
N ARG A 229 -9.01 -25.37 -13.02
CA ARG A 229 -10.33 -25.45 -13.64
C ARG A 229 -11.33 -26.30 -12.86
N ASN A 230 -10.88 -27.35 -12.18
CA ASN A 230 -11.74 -28.23 -11.42
C ASN A 230 -12.26 -27.56 -10.15
N GLN A 231 -13.58 -27.32 -10.09
CA GLN A 231 -14.21 -26.68 -8.93
C GLN A 231 -14.05 -27.47 -7.64
N ALA A 232 -14.15 -28.82 -7.69
CA ALA A 232 -14.01 -29.65 -6.50
C ALA A 232 -12.61 -29.55 -5.91
N ASP A 233 -11.58 -29.46 -6.76
CA ASP A 233 -10.19 -29.29 -6.32
C ASP A 233 -9.95 -27.87 -5.73
N ARG A 234 -10.49 -26.80 -6.36
CA ARG A 234 -10.44 -25.46 -5.76
C ARG A 234 -11.07 -25.43 -4.37
N LYS A 235 -12.25 -26.04 -4.25
CA LYS A 235 -12.95 -26.14 -2.96
C LYS A 235 -12.15 -26.93 -1.92
N LEU A 236 -11.58 -28.08 -2.30
CA LEU A 236 -10.74 -28.88 -1.42
C LEU A 236 -9.50 -28.10 -0.93
N ILE A 237 -8.86 -27.35 -1.83
CA ILE A 237 -7.71 -26.49 -1.48
C ILE A 237 -8.13 -25.39 -0.52
N GLN A 238 -9.25 -24.70 -0.76
CA GLN A 238 -9.79 -23.69 0.13
C GLN A 238 -10.12 -24.26 1.51
N GLU A 239 -10.82 -25.39 1.56
CA GLU A 239 -11.19 -26.07 2.80
C GLU A 239 -9.95 -26.49 3.60
N THR A 240 -8.92 -27.01 2.93
CA THR A 240 -7.66 -27.43 3.57
C THR A 240 -6.93 -26.24 4.18
N LEU A 241 -6.75 -25.14 3.44
CA LEU A 241 -6.12 -23.93 3.98
C LEU A 241 -6.93 -23.36 5.14
N SER A 242 -8.25 -23.26 4.97
CA SER A 242 -9.12 -22.70 6.00
C SER A 242 -9.17 -23.56 7.25
N GLN A 243 -9.09 -24.90 7.13
CA GLN A 243 -9.05 -25.79 8.29
C GLN A 243 -7.83 -25.53 9.16
N SER A 244 -6.66 -25.24 8.58
CA SER A 244 -5.46 -24.88 9.34
C SER A 244 -5.63 -23.61 10.17
N ILE A 245 -6.41 -22.65 9.65
CA ILE A 245 -6.78 -21.42 10.36
C ILE A 245 -7.80 -21.72 11.47
N ILE A 246 -8.83 -22.49 11.16
CA ILE A 246 -9.90 -22.89 12.10
C ILE A 246 -9.32 -23.62 13.30
N ASP A 247 -8.35 -24.52 13.10
CA ASP A 247 -7.67 -25.26 14.17
C ASP A 247 -6.92 -24.35 15.14
N GLN A 248 -6.51 -23.16 14.68
CA GLN A 248 -5.74 -22.17 15.43
C GLN A 248 -6.55 -20.87 15.70
N LYS A 249 -7.84 -20.85 15.42
CA LYS A 249 -8.68 -19.63 15.49
C LYS A 249 -8.62 -18.90 16.83
N ASN A 250 -8.52 -19.63 17.93
CA ASN A 250 -8.45 -19.04 19.27
C ASN A 250 -7.10 -18.33 19.50
N THR A 251 -6.03 -18.85 18.92
CA THR A 251 -4.71 -18.20 18.97
C THR A 251 -4.73 -16.90 18.15
N TYR A 252 -5.25 -16.94 16.92
CA TYR A 252 -5.43 -15.73 16.11
C TYR A 252 -6.31 -14.69 16.82
N ALA A 253 -7.42 -15.11 17.43
CA ALA A 253 -8.28 -14.21 18.18
C ALA A 253 -7.56 -13.54 19.36
N ALA A 254 -6.78 -14.32 20.13
CA ALA A 254 -6.01 -13.79 21.25
C ALA A 254 -4.90 -12.82 20.80
N ILE A 255 -4.25 -13.07 19.65
CA ILE A 255 -3.25 -12.16 19.07
C ILE A 255 -3.93 -10.87 18.64
N TYR A 256 -5.09 -10.95 17.99
CA TYR A 256 -5.82 -9.78 17.51
C TYR A 256 -6.37 -8.95 18.67
N ASP A 257 -6.98 -9.57 19.68
CA ASP A 257 -7.43 -8.89 20.91
C ASP A 257 -6.28 -8.15 21.61
N ALA A 258 -5.08 -8.77 21.67
CA ALA A 258 -3.90 -8.13 22.22
C ALA A 258 -3.42 -6.92 21.37
N ALA A 259 -3.48 -7.02 20.03
CA ALA A 259 -3.13 -5.91 19.15
C ALA A 259 -4.09 -4.73 19.34
N LEU A 260 -5.41 -4.98 19.35
CA LEU A 260 -6.42 -3.97 19.54
C LEU A 260 -6.32 -3.32 20.94
N SER A 261 -6.13 -4.13 21.97
CA SER A 261 -5.96 -3.66 23.35
C SER A 261 -4.72 -2.77 23.51
N SER A 262 -3.62 -3.12 22.85
CA SER A 262 -2.41 -2.29 22.84
C SER A 262 -2.64 -0.95 22.14
N GLY A 263 -3.30 -0.97 20.97
CA GLY A 263 -3.67 0.26 20.25
C GLY A 263 -4.60 1.17 21.06
N TRP A 264 -5.59 0.58 21.73
CA TRP A 264 -6.50 1.30 22.60
C TRP A 264 -5.80 1.93 23.82
N ALA A 265 -4.89 1.17 24.47
CA ALA A 265 -4.12 1.71 25.59
C ALA A 265 -3.24 2.91 25.16
N GLU A 266 -2.64 2.86 23.97
CA GLU A 266 -1.87 3.99 23.44
C GLU A 266 -2.76 5.19 23.09
N ALA A 267 -3.91 4.97 22.43
CA ALA A 267 -4.86 6.03 22.13
C ALA A 267 -5.35 6.75 23.40
N GLN A 268 -5.70 5.97 24.44
CA GLN A 268 -6.08 6.54 25.74
C GLN A 268 -4.95 7.33 26.41
N ALA A 269 -3.72 6.80 26.39
CA ALA A 269 -2.56 7.47 26.98
C ALA A 269 -2.29 8.82 26.29
N ARG A 270 -2.59 8.92 24.99
CA ARG A 270 -2.45 10.13 24.16
C ARG A 270 -3.72 10.98 24.09
N ASN A 271 -4.72 10.69 24.92
CA ASN A 271 -5.97 11.47 25.03
C ASN A 271 -6.82 11.47 23.76
N TYR A 272 -6.84 10.37 23.01
CA TYR A 272 -7.78 10.17 21.90
C TYR A 272 -9.06 9.47 22.38
N GLU A 273 -10.18 9.79 21.76
CA GLU A 273 -11.49 9.19 22.08
C GLU A 273 -11.65 7.76 21.51
N SER A 274 -10.88 7.40 20.48
CA SER A 274 -10.85 6.07 19.85
C SER A 274 -9.54 5.84 19.11
N VAL A 275 -9.25 4.58 18.81
CA VAL A 275 -8.10 4.24 17.95
C VAL A 275 -8.30 4.82 16.55
N LEU A 276 -9.53 4.79 16.02
CA LEU A 276 -9.82 5.41 14.72
C LEU A 276 -9.50 6.90 14.71
N ALA A 277 -9.92 7.65 15.73
CA ALA A 277 -9.62 9.08 15.85
C ALA A 277 -8.11 9.34 15.82
N SER A 278 -7.34 8.55 16.56
CA SER A 278 -5.86 8.62 16.56
C SER A 278 -5.25 8.36 15.18
N GLN A 279 -5.76 7.38 14.44
CA GLN A 279 -5.24 7.03 13.11
C GLN A 279 -5.61 8.05 12.03
N LEU A 280 -6.79 8.65 12.12
CA LEU A 280 -7.22 9.70 11.19
C LEU A 280 -6.49 11.01 11.44
N ASP A 281 -6.23 11.35 12.71
CA ASP A 281 -5.57 12.58 13.10
C ASP A 281 -4.14 12.68 12.56
N GLY A 282 -3.42 11.57 12.43
CA GLY A 282 -2.06 11.56 11.87
C GLY A 282 -1.95 12.18 10.46
N ASP A 283 -2.99 12.08 9.64
CA ASP A 283 -3.09 12.67 8.31
C ASP A 283 -4.13 13.82 8.29
N ASN A 284 -4.67 14.20 9.45
CA ASN A 284 -5.77 15.17 9.62
C ASN A 284 -6.97 14.87 8.70
N VAL A 285 -7.40 13.61 8.71
CA VAL A 285 -8.52 13.12 7.89
C VAL A 285 -9.82 13.26 8.69
N PRO A 286 -10.84 13.97 8.17
CA PRO A 286 -12.14 14.05 8.80
C PRO A 286 -12.83 12.67 8.90
N MET A 287 -13.54 12.41 10.00
CA MET A 287 -14.25 11.15 10.26
C MET A 287 -15.24 10.80 9.13
N GLU A 288 -15.85 11.82 8.53
CA GLU A 288 -16.81 11.67 7.43
C GLU A 288 -16.21 10.95 6.21
N VAL A 289 -14.90 11.07 5.99
CA VAL A 289 -14.21 10.36 4.90
C VAL A 289 -14.31 8.85 5.10
N PHE A 290 -14.08 8.39 6.32
CA PHE A 290 -14.12 6.97 6.68
C PHE A 290 -15.56 6.44 6.69
N THR A 291 -16.49 7.17 7.28
CA THR A 291 -17.90 6.74 7.38
C THR A 291 -18.61 6.73 6.03
N ASN A 292 -18.43 7.78 5.20
CA ASN A 292 -18.98 7.84 3.84
C ASN A 292 -18.48 6.68 2.96
N LEU A 293 -17.20 6.31 3.11
CA LEU A 293 -16.64 5.17 2.38
C LEU A 293 -17.40 3.88 2.69
N ILE A 294 -17.58 3.56 3.98
CA ILE A 294 -18.29 2.33 4.43
C ILE A 294 -19.73 2.33 3.94
N GLU A 295 -20.46 3.44 4.14
CA GLU A 295 -21.86 3.55 3.74
C GLU A 295 -22.05 3.39 2.23
N THR A 296 -21.18 4.04 1.45
CA THR A 296 -21.29 4.03 -0.03
C THR A 296 -20.91 2.68 -0.61
N ALA A 297 -19.86 2.02 -0.11
CA ALA A 297 -19.43 0.73 -0.66
C ALA A 297 -20.51 -0.36 -0.50
N LYS A 298 -21.32 -0.31 0.57
CA LYS A 298 -22.45 -1.24 0.77
C LYS A 298 -23.54 -1.13 -0.32
N ASN A 299 -23.62 0.02 -1.01
CA ASN A 299 -24.56 0.20 -2.12
C ASN A 299 -24.18 -0.62 -3.37
N ALA A 300 -22.93 -1.14 -3.44
CA ALA A 300 -22.51 -2.03 -4.53
C ALA A 300 -23.10 -3.45 -4.45
N LYS A 301 -23.77 -3.82 -3.37
CA LYS A 301 -24.26 -5.17 -3.08
C LYS A 301 -25.04 -5.82 -4.23
N GLU A 302 -26.00 -5.13 -4.84
CA GLU A 302 -26.80 -5.70 -5.93
C GLU A 302 -25.99 -5.85 -7.22
N THR A 303 -25.04 -4.95 -7.48
CA THR A 303 -24.12 -5.05 -8.62
C THR A 303 -23.16 -6.24 -8.43
N LEU A 304 -22.61 -6.43 -7.23
CA LEU A 304 -21.80 -7.61 -6.91
C LEU A 304 -22.60 -8.90 -7.09
N ARG A 305 -23.85 -8.90 -6.66
CA ARG A 305 -24.75 -10.04 -6.83
C ARG A 305 -24.96 -10.40 -8.30
N ARG A 306 -25.23 -9.40 -9.16
CA ARG A 306 -25.33 -9.60 -10.62
C ARG A 306 -24.04 -10.17 -11.19
N TYR A 307 -22.90 -9.61 -10.83
CA TYR A 307 -21.58 -10.05 -11.29
C TYR A 307 -21.31 -11.52 -10.93
N HIS A 308 -21.49 -11.91 -9.69
CA HIS A 308 -21.23 -13.29 -9.27
C HIS A 308 -22.25 -14.29 -9.85
N HIS A 309 -23.51 -13.91 -10.03
CA HIS A 309 -24.48 -14.74 -10.74
C HIS A 309 -24.14 -14.91 -12.23
N LEU A 310 -23.63 -13.85 -12.88
CA LEU A 310 -23.10 -13.95 -14.24
C LEU A 310 -21.96 -14.97 -14.30
N ARG A 311 -21.00 -14.88 -13.40
CA ARG A 311 -19.87 -15.82 -13.30
C ARG A 311 -20.34 -17.26 -13.11
N GLN A 312 -21.22 -17.49 -12.13
CA GLN A 312 -21.81 -18.80 -11.88
C GLN A 312 -22.45 -19.39 -13.16
N LYS A 313 -23.20 -18.58 -13.88
CA LYS A 313 -23.87 -18.98 -15.13
C LYS A 313 -22.86 -19.28 -16.23
N VAL A 314 -21.91 -18.41 -16.50
CA VAL A 314 -20.92 -18.57 -17.59
C VAL A 314 -20.01 -19.77 -17.34
N LEU A 315 -19.57 -19.96 -16.08
CA LEU A 315 -18.78 -21.10 -15.66
C LEU A 315 -19.56 -22.42 -15.57
N GLY A 316 -20.91 -22.39 -15.70
CA GLY A 316 -21.76 -23.57 -15.65
C GLY A 316 -21.78 -24.27 -14.29
N LEU A 317 -21.63 -23.51 -13.18
CA LEU A 317 -21.51 -24.05 -11.82
C LEU A 317 -22.88 -24.24 -11.18
N GLU A 318 -23.14 -25.43 -10.61
CA GLU A 318 -24.40 -25.69 -9.86
C GLU A 318 -24.39 -24.96 -8.52
N THR A 319 -23.24 -24.90 -7.85
CA THR A 319 -23.01 -24.17 -6.60
C THR A 319 -21.95 -23.10 -6.81
N TYR A 320 -21.97 -22.06 -5.99
CA TYR A 320 -21.00 -20.97 -6.05
C TYR A 320 -20.57 -20.58 -4.64
N GLY A 321 -19.28 -20.33 -4.44
CA GLY A 321 -18.70 -19.95 -3.18
C GLY A 321 -17.42 -19.13 -3.38
N TRP A 322 -16.73 -18.85 -2.27
CA TRP A 322 -15.51 -18.01 -2.32
C TRP A 322 -14.44 -18.59 -3.25
N SER A 323 -14.27 -19.92 -3.29
CA SER A 323 -13.31 -20.59 -4.19
C SER A 323 -13.53 -20.34 -5.69
N ASP A 324 -14.69 -19.80 -6.06
CA ASP A 324 -15.05 -19.53 -7.45
C ASP A 324 -14.94 -18.05 -7.83
N CYS A 325 -14.77 -17.15 -6.83
CA CYS A 325 -14.83 -15.70 -7.04
C CYS A 325 -13.68 -15.15 -7.90
N MET A 326 -12.52 -15.81 -7.93
CA MET A 326 -11.34 -15.33 -8.65
C MET A 326 -10.99 -16.15 -9.89
N PHE A 327 -11.65 -17.29 -10.12
CA PHE A 327 -11.36 -18.11 -11.29
C PHE A 327 -11.87 -17.42 -12.57
N PRO A 328 -11.00 -17.18 -13.60
CA PRO A 328 -11.39 -16.41 -14.79
C PRO A 328 -12.53 -17.07 -15.57
N ILE A 329 -13.47 -16.27 -16.05
CA ILE A 329 -14.65 -16.77 -16.80
C ILE A 329 -14.33 -17.14 -18.24
N VAL A 330 -13.21 -16.67 -18.77
CA VAL A 330 -12.67 -17.02 -20.09
C VAL A 330 -11.23 -17.51 -19.98
N ASP A 331 -10.78 -18.30 -20.96
CA ASP A 331 -9.40 -18.80 -21.03
C ASP A 331 -8.60 -17.93 -22.03
N ASP A 332 -8.30 -16.70 -21.65
CA ASP A 332 -7.43 -15.83 -22.46
C ASP A 332 -5.97 -16.30 -22.34
N LYS A 333 -5.35 -16.55 -23.48
CA LYS A 333 -3.94 -17.01 -23.61
C LYS A 333 -3.00 -15.90 -24.04
N THR A 334 -3.48 -14.67 -24.04
CA THR A 334 -2.64 -13.52 -24.41
C THR A 334 -1.46 -13.41 -23.48
N GLN A 335 -0.27 -13.32 -24.07
CA GLN A 335 0.97 -13.06 -23.35
C GLN A 335 1.30 -11.58 -23.43
N TYR A 336 1.92 -11.08 -22.38
CA TYR A 336 2.30 -9.67 -22.23
C TYR A 336 3.82 -9.56 -21.98
N PRO A 337 4.69 -9.92 -22.97
CA PRO A 337 6.14 -9.86 -22.79
C PRO A 337 6.58 -8.45 -22.41
N PHE A 338 7.52 -8.34 -21.47
CA PHE A 338 7.98 -7.07 -20.91
C PHE A 338 8.35 -6.03 -22.00
N GLU A 339 9.09 -6.46 -23.04
CA GLU A 339 9.51 -5.56 -24.12
C GLU A 339 8.35 -5.09 -25.01
N ASP A 340 7.28 -5.87 -25.14
CA ASP A 340 6.09 -5.50 -25.91
C ASP A 340 5.17 -4.56 -25.10
N ILE A 341 5.19 -4.67 -23.76
CA ILE A 341 4.37 -3.87 -22.86
C ILE A 341 4.97 -2.49 -22.59
N LYS A 342 6.29 -2.40 -22.53
CA LYS A 342 7.02 -1.14 -22.31
C LYS A 342 6.53 0.01 -23.21
N PRO A 343 6.49 -0.09 -24.55
CA PRO A 343 5.99 0.99 -25.41
C PRO A 343 4.49 1.29 -25.20
N ARG A 344 3.68 0.30 -24.80
CA ARG A 344 2.24 0.49 -24.54
C ARG A 344 2.01 1.29 -23.27
N ILE A 345 2.75 1.00 -22.19
CA ILE A 345 2.69 1.80 -20.95
C ILE A 345 3.15 3.23 -21.22
N ILE A 346 4.24 3.43 -21.98
CA ILE A 346 4.70 4.77 -22.37
C ILE A 346 3.62 5.50 -23.19
N SER A 347 2.93 4.81 -24.09
CA SER A 347 1.83 5.37 -24.89
C SER A 347 0.62 5.73 -24.02
N SER A 348 0.27 4.90 -23.06
CA SER A 348 -0.92 5.07 -22.23
C SER A 348 -0.93 6.39 -21.45
N VAL A 349 0.24 6.86 -21.03
CA VAL A 349 0.39 8.13 -20.28
C VAL A 349 0.51 9.39 -21.16
N ALA A 350 0.39 9.25 -22.48
CA ALA A 350 0.43 10.39 -23.40
C ALA A 350 -0.56 11.53 -23.05
N PRO A 351 -1.76 11.28 -22.50
CA PRO A 351 -2.66 12.34 -22.04
C PRO A 351 -2.04 13.27 -20.98
N LEU A 352 -1.08 12.78 -20.17
CA LEU A 352 -0.39 13.56 -19.13
C LEU A 352 0.70 14.49 -19.68
N GLY A 353 0.94 14.44 -20.99
CA GLY A 353 1.87 15.32 -21.69
C GLY A 353 3.25 14.71 -21.93
N LYS A 354 3.96 15.31 -22.88
CA LYS A 354 5.25 14.79 -23.36
C LYS A 354 6.36 14.78 -22.31
N ALA A 355 6.32 15.71 -21.35
CA ALA A 355 7.32 15.75 -20.27
C ALA A 355 7.18 14.52 -19.35
N TYR A 356 5.95 14.24 -18.90
CA TYR A 356 5.64 13.06 -18.10
C TYR A 356 6.00 11.76 -18.85
N GLN A 357 5.59 11.67 -20.10
CA GLN A 357 5.86 10.51 -20.96
C GLN A 357 7.36 10.24 -21.14
N LYS A 358 8.16 11.30 -21.33
CA LYS A 358 9.61 11.21 -21.47
C LYS A 358 10.27 10.76 -20.16
N GLU A 359 9.81 11.29 -19.05
CA GLU A 359 10.33 10.96 -17.72
C GLU A 359 10.05 9.50 -17.38
N LEU A 360 8.81 9.04 -17.57
CA LEU A 360 8.46 7.64 -17.40
C LEU A 360 9.28 6.73 -18.32
N ALA A 361 9.48 7.10 -19.58
CA ALA A 361 10.31 6.32 -20.52
C ALA A 361 11.75 6.18 -20.03
N SER A 362 12.32 7.20 -19.38
CA SER A 362 13.70 7.17 -18.88
C SER A 362 13.92 6.12 -17.79
N LEU A 363 12.89 5.77 -17.00
CA LEU A 363 12.99 4.74 -15.97
C LEU A 363 13.35 3.36 -16.53
N PHE A 364 12.91 3.06 -17.74
CA PHE A 364 13.25 1.81 -18.44
C PHE A 364 14.70 1.72 -18.90
N GLU A 365 15.41 2.85 -18.98
CA GLU A 365 16.76 2.92 -19.57
C GLU A 365 17.85 3.14 -18.51
N ASN A 366 17.46 3.57 -17.30
CA ASN A 366 18.39 4.05 -16.28
C ASN A 366 18.82 2.98 -15.27
N GLY A 367 18.52 1.68 -15.45
CA GLY A 367 18.85 0.63 -14.48
C GLY A 367 18.09 0.74 -13.17
N GLN A 368 16.87 1.28 -13.21
CA GLN A 368 16.03 1.51 -12.03
C GLN A 368 14.91 0.46 -11.88
N ILE A 369 14.79 -0.51 -12.80
CA ILE A 369 13.78 -1.58 -12.76
C ILE A 369 14.48 -2.94 -12.72
N ASP A 370 14.21 -3.73 -11.66
CA ASP A 370 14.65 -5.12 -11.52
C ASP A 370 13.47 -6.03 -11.90
N VAL A 371 13.52 -6.60 -13.09
CA VAL A 371 12.33 -7.10 -13.80
C VAL A 371 11.95 -8.51 -13.40
N TYR A 372 12.86 -9.48 -13.60
CA TYR A 372 12.49 -10.89 -13.53
C TYR A 372 12.71 -11.51 -12.15
N GLU A 373 11.91 -12.55 -11.85
CA GLU A 373 12.14 -13.40 -10.70
C GLU A 373 13.52 -14.04 -10.75
N SER A 374 14.16 -14.19 -9.60
CA SER A 374 15.41 -14.94 -9.45
C SER A 374 15.49 -15.60 -8.08
N VAL A 375 16.32 -16.64 -7.97
CA VAL A 375 16.52 -17.40 -6.73
C VAL A 375 16.96 -16.46 -5.61
N GLY A 376 16.22 -16.46 -4.50
CA GLY A 376 16.48 -15.64 -3.32
C GLY A 376 15.93 -14.20 -3.38
N LYS A 377 15.39 -13.76 -4.51
CA LYS A 377 14.76 -12.45 -4.65
C LYS A 377 13.45 -12.39 -3.86
N ARG A 378 13.18 -11.23 -3.26
CA ARG A 378 11.93 -10.94 -2.57
C ARG A 378 10.74 -11.05 -3.53
N THR A 379 9.66 -11.70 -3.08
CA THR A 379 8.40 -11.84 -3.83
C THR A 379 7.60 -10.54 -3.85
N GLY A 380 6.65 -10.44 -4.78
CA GLY A 380 5.81 -9.26 -4.98
C GLY A 380 6.47 -8.20 -5.85
N ALA A 381 5.93 -6.99 -5.81
CA ALA A 381 6.44 -5.82 -6.50
C ALA A 381 6.40 -4.59 -5.59
N TYR A 382 7.23 -3.59 -5.87
CA TYR A 382 7.18 -2.29 -5.21
C TYR A 382 8.00 -1.24 -5.97
N SER A 383 7.69 0.04 -5.73
CA SER A 383 8.53 1.18 -6.07
C SER A 383 9.06 1.83 -4.79
N SER A 384 10.37 2.08 -4.74
CA SER A 384 11.05 2.69 -3.58
C SER A 384 11.83 3.92 -4.02
N GLY A 385 11.45 5.10 -3.51
CA GLY A 385 12.12 6.37 -3.80
C GLY A 385 13.37 6.61 -2.96
N ILE A 386 14.40 7.20 -3.58
CA ILE A 386 15.59 7.71 -2.90
C ILE A 386 15.73 9.17 -3.31
N TYR A 387 15.50 10.10 -2.38
CA TYR A 387 15.50 11.53 -2.64
C TYR A 387 16.76 11.99 -3.38
N GLY A 388 16.56 12.68 -4.50
CA GLY A 388 17.63 13.20 -5.35
C GLY A 388 18.35 12.18 -6.24
N ILE A 389 17.94 10.88 -6.17
CA ILE A 389 18.45 9.82 -7.06
C ILE A 389 17.32 9.30 -7.95
N GLY A 390 16.15 9.03 -7.37
CA GLY A 390 14.96 8.58 -8.07
C GLY A 390 14.39 7.27 -7.52
N PRO A 391 13.32 6.75 -8.13
CA PRO A 391 12.67 5.51 -7.74
C PRO A 391 13.42 4.28 -8.24
N PHE A 392 13.29 3.18 -7.51
CA PHE A 392 13.74 1.83 -7.89
C PHE A 392 12.55 0.89 -7.82
N VAL A 393 12.28 0.16 -8.91
CA VAL A 393 11.14 -0.75 -9.03
C VAL A 393 11.62 -2.20 -8.97
N LEU A 394 11.05 -2.99 -8.04
CA LEU A 394 11.22 -4.44 -8.00
C LEU A 394 9.98 -5.09 -8.61
N LEU A 395 10.20 -6.03 -9.53
CA LEU A 395 9.17 -6.89 -10.12
C LEU A 395 9.58 -8.36 -10.02
N ASN A 396 8.61 -9.25 -10.21
CA ASN A 396 8.80 -10.67 -10.50
C ASN A 396 7.94 -11.00 -11.74
N TYR A 397 8.40 -10.55 -12.90
CA TYR A 397 7.64 -10.51 -14.14
C TYR A 397 7.63 -11.87 -14.86
N HIS A 398 6.45 -12.36 -15.29
CA HIS A 398 6.22 -13.67 -15.92
C HIS A 398 5.37 -13.60 -17.20
N ASP A 399 5.30 -12.43 -17.84
CA ASP A 399 4.54 -12.18 -19.08
C ASP A 399 3.01 -12.37 -18.95
N ALA A 400 2.48 -12.34 -17.74
CA ALA A 400 1.04 -12.37 -17.49
C ALA A 400 0.40 -10.97 -17.60
N MET A 401 -0.91 -10.93 -17.80
CA MET A 401 -1.67 -9.67 -17.81
C MET A 401 -1.48 -8.90 -16.50
N GLU A 402 -1.56 -9.59 -15.37
CA GLU A 402 -1.38 -9.01 -14.03
C GLU A 402 -0.01 -8.37 -13.85
N ASP A 403 1.07 -8.97 -14.41
CA ASP A 403 2.41 -8.40 -14.34
C ASP A 403 2.51 -7.08 -15.12
N ALA A 404 1.80 -6.97 -16.24
CA ALA A 404 1.76 -5.76 -17.04
C ALA A 404 1.02 -4.62 -16.31
N PHE A 405 -0.08 -4.93 -15.61
CA PHE A 405 -0.76 -3.97 -14.75
C PHE A 405 0.06 -3.60 -13.53
N THR A 406 0.71 -4.56 -12.89
CA THR A 406 1.65 -4.32 -11.78
C THR A 406 2.78 -3.38 -12.20
N LEU A 407 3.38 -3.57 -13.38
CA LEU A 407 4.39 -2.65 -13.91
C LEU A 407 3.82 -1.23 -14.10
N ALA A 408 2.62 -1.09 -14.67
CA ALA A 408 1.97 0.21 -14.82
C ALA A 408 1.70 0.88 -13.47
N HIS A 409 1.30 0.11 -12.46
CA HIS A 409 1.10 0.52 -11.08
C HIS A 409 2.38 1.08 -10.46
N GLU A 410 3.45 0.29 -10.46
CA GLU A 410 4.73 0.68 -9.84
C GLU A 410 5.37 1.89 -10.53
N LEU A 411 5.17 2.02 -11.83
CA LEU A 411 5.58 3.23 -12.55
C LEU A 411 4.73 4.46 -12.19
N GLY A 412 3.49 4.29 -11.76
CA GLY A 412 2.68 5.36 -11.18
C GLY A 412 3.28 5.90 -9.90
N HIS A 413 3.66 5.03 -8.96
CA HIS A 413 4.42 5.40 -7.76
C HIS A 413 5.74 6.07 -8.10
N SER A 414 6.48 5.51 -9.06
CA SER A 414 7.75 6.05 -9.52
C SER A 414 7.62 7.49 -10.00
N MET A 415 6.61 7.77 -10.80
CA MET A 415 6.34 9.11 -11.31
C MET A 415 5.87 10.08 -10.22
N HIS A 416 5.08 9.60 -9.26
CA HIS A 416 4.71 10.41 -8.09
C HIS A 416 5.94 10.85 -7.29
N THR A 417 6.81 9.89 -6.95
CA THR A 417 8.08 10.15 -6.27
C THR A 417 8.95 11.14 -7.04
N GLN A 418 9.13 10.91 -8.35
CA GLN A 418 9.94 11.75 -9.22
C GLN A 418 9.44 13.21 -9.27
N LEU A 419 8.13 13.40 -9.43
CA LEU A 419 7.51 14.72 -9.45
C LEU A 419 7.55 15.41 -8.09
N SER A 420 7.35 14.67 -7.02
CA SER A 420 7.46 15.21 -5.67
C SER A 420 8.88 15.66 -5.36
N ASP A 421 9.88 14.82 -5.56
CA ASP A 421 11.28 15.12 -5.30
C ASP A 421 11.81 16.30 -6.13
N ALA A 422 11.35 16.42 -7.38
CA ALA A 422 11.75 17.51 -8.26
C ALA A 422 11.14 18.86 -7.86
N ASN A 423 10.01 18.89 -7.14
CA ASN A 423 9.25 20.12 -6.86
C ASN A 423 9.22 20.48 -5.37
N GLN A 424 9.66 19.60 -4.48
CA GLN A 424 9.64 19.82 -3.03
C GLN A 424 11.05 19.80 -2.43
N PRO A 425 11.33 20.64 -1.42
CA PRO A 425 12.50 20.45 -0.58
C PRO A 425 12.36 19.13 0.19
N PHE A 426 13.47 18.57 0.68
CA PHE A 426 13.47 17.29 1.40
C PHE A 426 12.45 17.26 2.55
N ALA A 427 12.34 18.34 3.31
CA ALA A 427 11.39 18.47 4.42
C ALA A 427 9.93 18.18 4.05
N THR A 428 9.55 18.35 2.78
CA THR A 428 8.17 18.16 2.29
C THR A 428 8.08 17.29 1.04
N SER A 429 9.17 16.61 0.62
CA SER A 429 9.15 15.77 -0.57
C SER A 429 8.35 14.48 -0.39
N ASP A 430 8.27 13.99 0.83
CA ASP A 430 7.58 12.72 1.13
C ASP A 430 6.07 12.93 1.21
N TYR A 431 5.32 12.26 0.34
CA TYR A 431 3.85 12.32 0.35
C TYR A 431 3.26 11.26 1.28
N THR A 432 2.03 11.48 1.74
CA THR A 432 1.38 10.54 2.67
C THR A 432 0.86 9.31 1.93
N ILE A 433 0.79 8.17 2.65
CA ILE A 433 0.16 6.94 2.15
C ILE A 433 -1.28 7.21 1.69
N PHE A 434 -1.96 8.19 2.27
CA PHE A 434 -3.33 8.54 1.91
C PHE A 434 -3.50 9.00 0.44
N VAL A 435 -2.44 9.44 -0.22
CA VAL A 435 -2.44 9.81 -1.65
C VAL A 435 -1.52 8.95 -2.51
N ALA A 436 -0.77 8.03 -1.91
CA ALA A 436 0.23 7.24 -2.62
C ALA A 436 -0.37 6.43 -3.78
N GLU A 437 -1.49 5.73 -3.52
CA GLU A 437 -2.14 4.88 -4.51
C GLU A 437 -2.96 5.65 -5.57
N VAL A 438 -3.03 6.98 -5.48
CA VAL A 438 -3.75 7.76 -6.51
C VAL A 438 -3.01 7.70 -7.84
N ALA A 439 -1.68 7.76 -7.82
CA ALA A 439 -0.87 7.74 -9.02
C ALA A 439 -0.80 6.34 -9.65
N SER A 440 -0.62 5.31 -8.83
CA SER A 440 -0.52 3.92 -9.25
C SER A 440 -1.81 3.44 -9.92
N THR A 441 -2.94 3.54 -9.22
CA THR A 441 -4.25 3.14 -9.76
C THR A 441 -4.73 4.01 -10.92
N PHE A 442 -4.27 5.27 -10.99
CA PHE A 442 -4.53 6.11 -12.15
C PHE A 442 -3.78 5.64 -13.40
N ASN A 443 -2.52 5.24 -13.26
CA ASN A 443 -1.73 4.66 -14.35
C ASN A 443 -2.34 3.36 -14.87
N GLU A 444 -2.84 2.48 -13.99
CA GLU A 444 -3.55 1.26 -14.40
C GLU A 444 -4.78 1.58 -15.26
N LYS A 445 -5.57 2.62 -14.89
CA LYS A 445 -6.73 3.04 -15.68
C LYS A 445 -6.35 3.57 -17.07
N LEU A 446 -5.24 4.31 -17.16
CA LEU A 446 -4.71 4.77 -18.44
C LEU A 446 -4.23 3.58 -19.30
N PHE A 447 -3.53 2.63 -18.68
CA PHE A 447 -3.01 1.44 -19.36
C PHE A 447 -4.14 0.52 -19.85
N LEU A 448 -5.17 0.28 -19.02
CA LEU A 448 -6.36 -0.44 -19.43
C LEU A 448 -7.05 0.24 -20.64
N GLY A 449 -7.18 1.57 -20.60
CA GLY A 449 -7.74 2.34 -21.72
C GLY A 449 -6.93 2.20 -23.02
N GLU A 450 -5.63 1.96 -22.92
CA GLU A 450 -4.77 1.69 -24.07
C GLU A 450 -5.00 0.26 -24.59
N LEU A 451 -4.98 -0.75 -23.71
CA LEU A 451 -5.20 -2.15 -24.09
C LEU A 451 -6.58 -2.38 -24.73
N LEU A 452 -7.63 -1.73 -24.22
CA LEU A 452 -8.97 -1.83 -24.78
C LEU A 452 -9.11 -1.34 -26.22
N LYS A 453 -8.19 -0.48 -26.71
CA LYS A 453 -8.16 -0.04 -28.13
C LYS A 453 -7.60 -1.13 -29.05
N GLU A 454 -6.81 -2.05 -28.51
CA GLU A 454 -6.12 -3.11 -29.26
C GLU A 454 -6.83 -4.46 -29.22
N VAL A 455 -7.95 -4.56 -28.50
CA VAL A 455 -8.75 -5.79 -28.38
C VAL A 455 -9.23 -6.27 -29.75
N THR A 456 -8.96 -7.55 -30.03
CA THR A 456 -9.32 -8.18 -31.31
C THR A 456 -10.29 -9.34 -31.16
N THR A 457 -10.47 -9.90 -29.96
CA THR A 457 -11.37 -11.02 -29.68
C THR A 457 -12.33 -10.71 -28.51
N PRO A 458 -13.53 -11.35 -28.50
CA PRO A 458 -14.45 -11.23 -27.36
C PRO A 458 -13.81 -11.68 -26.05
N GLU A 459 -13.01 -12.76 -26.07
CA GLU A 459 -12.35 -13.31 -24.88
C GLU A 459 -11.38 -12.29 -24.26
N GLN A 460 -10.55 -11.62 -25.09
CA GLN A 460 -9.66 -10.55 -24.61
C GLN A 460 -10.45 -9.40 -23.98
N ARG A 461 -11.58 -9.02 -24.58
CA ARG A 461 -12.44 -7.96 -24.02
C ARG A 461 -13.00 -8.36 -22.67
N ILE A 462 -13.50 -9.59 -22.55
CA ILE A 462 -14.05 -10.14 -21.32
C ILE A 462 -12.97 -10.20 -20.24
N ALA A 463 -11.76 -10.69 -20.55
CA ALA A 463 -10.64 -10.77 -19.61
C ALA A 463 -10.27 -9.39 -19.06
N LEU A 464 -10.18 -8.35 -19.89
CA LEU A 464 -9.88 -6.99 -19.46
C LEU A 464 -11.01 -6.36 -18.63
N LEU A 465 -12.28 -6.60 -18.98
CA LEU A 465 -13.43 -6.14 -18.19
C LEU A 465 -13.48 -6.83 -16.83
N GLU A 466 -13.22 -8.14 -16.81
CA GLU A 466 -13.16 -8.93 -15.58
C GLU A 466 -12.02 -8.44 -14.68
N HIS A 467 -10.83 -8.19 -15.24
CA HIS A 467 -9.70 -7.62 -14.51
C HIS A 467 -10.09 -6.30 -13.83
N GLN A 468 -10.70 -5.35 -14.55
CA GLN A 468 -11.12 -4.07 -13.99
C GLN A 468 -12.19 -4.22 -12.89
N ILE A 469 -13.15 -5.14 -13.07
CA ILE A 469 -14.16 -5.43 -12.04
C ILE A 469 -13.48 -6.01 -10.79
N GLN A 470 -12.56 -6.96 -10.95
CA GLN A 470 -11.82 -7.57 -9.84
C GLN A 470 -10.92 -6.56 -9.12
N ASP A 471 -10.32 -5.61 -9.85
CA ASP A 471 -9.55 -4.52 -9.26
C ASP A 471 -10.43 -3.62 -8.37
N ILE A 472 -11.63 -3.22 -8.83
CA ILE A 472 -12.60 -2.49 -7.99
C ILE A 472 -13.01 -3.32 -6.77
N ILE A 473 -13.28 -4.60 -6.95
CA ILE A 473 -13.69 -5.50 -5.85
C ILE A 473 -12.53 -5.63 -4.84
N GLY A 474 -11.31 -5.85 -5.29
CA GLY A 474 -10.12 -6.05 -4.44
C GLY A 474 -9.71 -4.77 -3.71
N THR A 475 -9.59 -3.67 -4.44
CA THR A 475 -8.99 -2.43 -3.94
C THR A 475 -10.01 -1.50 -3.27
N PHE A 476 -11.26 -1.52 -3.70
CA PHE A 476 -12.29 -0.65 -3.12
C PHE A 476 -13.26 -1.42 -2.20
N ILE A 477 -13.96 -2.45 -2.70
CA ILE A 477 -15.01 -3.14 -1.92
C ILE A 477 -14.41 -3.95 -0.77
N THR A 478 -13.43 -4.79 -1.05
CA THR A 478 -12.81 -5.69 -0.05
C THR A 478 -12.08 -4.90 1.03
N GLN A 479 -11.34 -3.86 0.65
CA GLN A 479 -10.62 -3.03 1.63
C GLN A 479 -11.59 -2.23 2.50
N THR A 480 -12.72 -1.79 1.96
CA THR A 480 -13.76 -1.14 2.76
C THR A 480 -14.47 -2.12 3.69
N LEU A 481 -14.73 -3.36 3.25
CA LEU A 481 -15.23 -4.43 4.11
C LEU A 481 -14.27 -4.70 5.28
N PHE A 482 -12.96 -4.74 5.00
CA PHE A 482 -11.95 -4.91 6.05
C PHE A 482 -11.96 -3.74 7.04
N ALA A 483 -12.06 -2.50 6.55
CA ALA A 483 -12.15 -1.31 7.41
C ALA A 483 -13.43 -1.31 8.29
N ASP A 484 -14.56 -1.74 7.75
CA ASP A 484 -15.82 -1.89 8.50
C ASP A 484 -15.71 -2.99 9.59
N PHE A 485 -15.05 -4.09 9.27
CA PHE A 485 -14.75 -5.14 10.26
C PHE A 485 -13.82 -4.63 11.36
N GLU A 486 -12.74 -3.92 11.01
CA GLU A 486 -11.83 -3.29 11.99
C GLU A 486 -12.60 -2.34 12.92
N LEU A 487 -13.43 -1.45 12.37
CA LEU A 487 -14.24 -0.52 13.16
C LEU A 487 -15.11 -1.25 14.19
N LYS A 488 -15.80 -2.32 13.76
CA LYS A 488 -16.66 -3.12 14.63
C LYS A 488 -15.86 -3.82 15.73
N ALA A 489 -14.70 -4.40 15.39
CA ALA A 489 -13.83 -5.09 16.35
C ALA A 489 -13.21 -4.12 17.37
N HIS A 490 -12.67 -2.99 16.91
CA HIS A 490 -12.11 -1.96 17.79
C HIS A 490 -13.17 -1.39 18.75
N THR A 491 -14.37 -1.06 18.23
CA THR A 491 -15.48 -0.53 19.07
C THR A 491 -15.81 -1.46 20.23
N LEU A 492 -15.76 -2.78 20.03
CA LEU A 492 -16.00 -3.74 21.12
C LEU A 492 -14.89 -3.71 22.17
N VAL A 493 -13.63 -3.69 21.76
CA VAL A 493 -12.50 -3.61 22.71
C VAL A 493 -12.52 -2.26 23.46
N GLU A 494 -12.80 -1.17 22.78
CA GLU A 494 -12.91 0.16 23.36
C GLU A 494 -14.07 0.25 24.39
N SER A 495 -15.14 -0.55 24.20
CA SER A 495 -16.23 -0.69 25.17
C SER A 495 -15.92 -1.65 26.33
N GLY A 496 -14.74 -2.29 26.33
CA GLY A 496 -14.29 -3.23 27.37
C GLY A 496 -14.69 -4.68 27.14
N GLU A 497 -15.13 -5.06 25.94
CA GLU A 497 -15.41 -6.44 25.56
C GLU A 497 -14.12 -7.16 25.15
N THR A 498 -14.00 -8.43 25.53
CA THR A 498 -12.93 -9.32 25.07
C THR A 498 -13.36 -10.02 23.79
N LEU A 499 -12.49 -10.02 22.77
CA LEU A 499 -12.78 -10.67 21.50
C LEU A 499 -12.46 -12.16 21.54
N THR A 500 -13.46 -12.98 21.24
CA THR A 500 -13.28 -14.42 21.02
C THR A 500 -13.31 -14.75 19.52
N ALA A 501 -12.78 -15.93 19.15
CA ALA A 501 -12.83 -16.39 17.78
C ALA A 501 -14.28 -16.46 17.23
N GLU A 502 -15.22 -16.89 18.06
CA GLU A 502 -16.64 -16.95 17.72
C GLU A 502 -17.22 -15.55 17.45
N ARG A 503 -16.87 -14.57 18.30
CA ARG A 503 -17.35 -13.19 18.14
C ARG A 503 -16.77 -12.55 16.88
N LEU A 504 -15.49 -12.71 16.63
CA LEU A 504 -14.82 -12.22 15.41
C LEU A 504 -15.42 -12.87 14.15
N THR A 505 -15.63 -14.18 14.17
CA THR A 505 -16.25 -14.90 13.04
C THR A 505 -17.70 -14.44 12.81
N GLN A 506 -18.45 -14.15 13.88
CA GLN A 506 -19.80 -13.57 13.77
C GLN A 506 -19.77 -12.20 13.11
N ILE A 507 -18.91 -11.27 13.58
CA ILE A 507 -18.77 -9.92 13.01
C ILE A 507 -18.36 -10.03 11.53
N TRP A 508 -17.39 -10.91 11.20
CA TRP A 508 -16.96 -11.10 9.82
C TRP A 508 -18.09 -11.58 8.92
N ARG A 509 -18.88 -12.55 9.38
CA ARG A 509 -20.06 -13.07 8.65
C ARG A 509 -21.11 -12.00 8.42
N GLU A 510 -21.44 -11.23 9.47
CA GLU A 510 -22.41 -10.12 9.39
C GLU A 510 -21.93 -9.06 8.40
N THR A 511 -20.66 -8.66 8.50
CA THR A 511 -20.06 -7.66 7.61
C THR A 511 -20.02 -8.18 6.17
N THR A 512 -19.58 -9.42 5.94
CA THR A 512 -19.59 -10.03 4.60
C THR A 512 -21.01 -10.02 3.98
N ALA A 513 -22.03 -10.32 4.76
CA ALA A 513 -23.42 -10.30 4.28
C ALA A 513 -23.93 -8.88 3.97
N GLU A 514 -23.39 -7.84 4.61
CA GLU A 514 -23.72 -6.45 4.29
C GLU A 514 -23.25 -6.07 2.88
N TYR A 515 -22.09 -6.59 2.44
CA TYR A 515 -21.48 -6.28 1.13
C TYR A 515 -21.87 -7.27 0.03
N TYR A 516 -21.84 -8.57 0.31
CA TYR A 516 -22.06 -9.64 -0.69
C TYR A 516 -23.45 -10.28 -0.65
N GLY A 517 -24.27 -9.97 0.38
CA GLY A 517 -25.57 -10.62 0.53
C GLY A 517 -25.44 -12.11 0.82
N ASP A 518 -26.13 -12.91 0.01
CA ASP A 518 -26.19 -14.37 0.08
C ASP A 518 -25.29 -15.10 -0.94
N ILE A 519 -24.43 -14.35 -1.65
CA ILE A 519 -23.50 -14.91 -2.65
C ILE A 519 -22.51 -15.87 -2.00
N ILE A 520 -21.97 -15.48 -0.86
CA ILE A 520 -21.04 -16.31 -0.09
C ILE A 520 -21.87 -17.03 0.98
N PRO A 521 -21.95 -18.38 0.95
CA PRO A 521 -22.67 -19.12 1.95
C PRO A 521 -22.20 -18.83 3.37
N ALA A 522 -23.12 -18.77 4.34
CA ALA A 522 -22.80 -18.44 5.72
C ALA A 522 -21.91 -19.50 6.41
N ASP A 523 -21.84 -20.71 5.87
CA ASP A 523 -20.97 -21.81 6.29
C ASP A 523 -19.70 -21.95 5.43
N ASP A 524 -19.49 -21.04 4.45
CA ASP A 524 -18.25 -21.04 3.67
C ASP A 524 -17.05 -20.83 4.57
N PRO A 525 -15.96 -21.59 4.39
CA PRO A 525 -14.72 -21.42 5.18
C PRO A 525 -14.12 -20.02 5.13
N TYR A 526 -14.47 -19.20 4.13
CA TYR A 526 -14.14 -17.78 4.07
C TYR A 526 -14.52 -17.01 5.34
N MET A 527 -15.52 -17.47 6.08
CA MET A 527 -15.96 -16.84 7.33
C MET A 527 -14.89 -16.78 8.43
N TYR A 528 -13.75 -17.46 8.25
CA TYR A 528 -12.59 -17.39 9.13
C TYR A 528 -11.44 -16.54 8.56
N SER A 529 -11.63 -15.89 7.39
CA SER A 529 -10.58 -15.14 6.72
C SER A 529 -10.09 -13.89 7.49
N TRP A 530 -10.85 -13.38 8.45
CA TRP A 530 -10.38 -12.32 9.36
C TRP A 530 -9.04 -12.66 10.01
N ALA A 531 -8.79 -13.96 10.30
CA ALA A 531 -7.58 -14.41 10.96
C ALA A 531 -6.31 -14.31 10.09
N ARG A 532 -6.45 -14.22 8.75
CA ARG A 532 -5.32 -14.22 7.83
C ARG A 532 -4.96 -12.86 7.23
N ILE A 533 -5.64 -11.79 7.62
CA ILE A 533 -5.39 -10.44 7.09
C ILE A 533 -4.26 -9.78 7.89
N PRO A 534 -3.03 -9.66 7.35
CA PRO A 534 -1.89 -9.18 8.13
C PRO A 534 -2.05 -7.74 8.59
N HIS A 535 -2.76 -6.91 7.84
CA HIS A 535 -2.99 -5.49 8.19
C HIS A 535 -3.67 -5.32 9.55
N PHE A 536 -4.61 -6.21 9.91
CA PHE A 536 -5.30 -6.14 11.20
C PHE A 536 -4.35 -6.26 12.40
N TYR A 537 -3.23 -6.95 12.23
CA TYR A 537 -2.24 -7.18 13.28
C TYR A 537 -1.07 -6.20 13.25
N ASN A 538 -0.78 -5.60 12.09
CA ASN A 538 0.43 -4.83 11.85
C ASN A 538 0.17 -3.32 11.73
N THR A 539 -0.95 -2.94 11.10
CA THR A 539 -1.24 -1.56 10.69
C THR A 539 -2.73 -1.25 10.80
N PRO A 540 -3.26 -1.09 12.01
CA PRO A 540 -4.69 -0.81 12.23
C PRO A 540 -5.16 0.40 11.41
N TYR A 541 -6.34 0.28 10.83
CA TYR A 541 -6.96 1.32 10.01
C TYR A 541 -6.09 1.83 8.84
N TYR A 542 -5.29 0.92 8.28
CA TYR A 542 -4.51 1.24 7.07
C TYR A 542 -5.32 1.02 5.79
N VAL A 543 -6.10 -0.07 5.74
CA VAL A 543 -6.68 -0.60 4.50
C VAL A 543 -7.70 0.33 3.83
N TYR A 544 -8.39 1.18 4.57
CA TYR A 544 -9.34 2.15 3.98
C TYR A 544 -8.66 3.14 3.02
N LYS A 545 -7.35 3.37 3.19
CA LYS A 545 -6.56 4.28 2.36
C LYS A 545 -6.45 3.79 0.91
N TYR A 546 -6.44 2.48 0.68
CA TYR A 546 -6.52 1.92 -0.68
C TYR A 546 -7.83 2.33 -1.36
N ALA A 547 -8.95 2.17 -0.68
CA ALA A 547 -10.25 2.50 -1.22
C ALA A 547 -10.44 4.01 -1.47
N THR A 548 -9.95 4.88 -0.58
CA THR A 548 -9.99 6.34 -0.77
C THR A 548 -9.10 6.80 -1.93
N CYS A 549 -7.92 6.23 -2.08
CA CYS A 549 -7.04 6.49 -3.22
C CYS A 549 -7.68 6.04 -4.53
N TYR A 550 -8.29 4.83 -4.55
CA TYR A 550 -8.99 4.32 -5.72
C TYR A 550 -10.17 5.21 -6.13
N ALA A 551 -10.96 5.68 -5.18
CA ALA A 551 -12.05 6.62 -5.42
C ALA A 551 -11.54 7.95 -5.98
N SER A 552 -10.39 8.40 -5.51
CA SER A 552 -9.76 9.65 -5.97
C SER A 552 -9.26 9.52 -7.41
N SER A 553 -8.50 8.47 -7.73
CA SER A 553 -8.01 8.21 -9.08
C SER A 553 -9.14 8.00 -10.08
N SER A 554 -10.20 7.26 -9.69
CA SER A 554 -11.39 7.04 -10.51
C SER A 554 -12.13 8.34 -10.81
N SER A 555 -12.24 9.24 -9.82
CA SER A 555 -12.89 10.54 -10.00
C SER A 555 -12.10 11.45 -10.95
N ILE A 556 -10.76 11.49 -10.81
CA ILE A 556 -9.89 12.26 -11.70
C ILE A 556 -9.96 11.69 -13.13
N TYR A 557 -9.85 10.37 -13.27
CA TYR A 557 -9.93 9.71 -14.57
C TYR A 557 -11.27 9.99 -15.27
N LYS A 558 -12.39 9.83 -14.55
CA LYS A 558 -13.72 10.16 -15.04
C LYS A 558 -13.83 11.62 -15.48
N ALA A 559 -13.33 12.56 -14.69
CA ALA A 559 -13.36 13.98 -15.03
C ALA A 559 -12.61 14.27 -16.33
N ILE A 560 -11.45 13.63 -16.57
CA ILE A 560 -10.70 13.74 -17.83
C ILE A 560 -11.51 13.18 -19.01
N GLN A 561 -12.17 12.01 -18.82
CA GLN A 561 -12.95 11.37 -19.89
C GLN A 561 -14.22 12.16 -20.27
N THR A 562 -14.81 12.88 -19.31
CA THR A 562 -16.07 13.61 -19.48
C THR A 562 -15.89 15.11 -19.68
N ALA A 563 -14.65 15.59 -19.75
CA ALA A 563 -14.34 16.99 -19.98
C ALA A 563 -14.99 17.51 -21.27
N SER A 564 -15.66 18.67 -21.19
CA SER A 564 -16.43 19.24 -22.28
C SER A 564 -15.56 19.92 -23.35
N SER A 565 -14.29 20.16 -23.05
CA SER A 565 -13.32 20.80 -23.95
C SER A 565 -11.88 20.37 -23.63
N GLU A 566 -10.98 20.52 -24.62
CA GLU A 566 -9.55 20.29 -24.42
C GLU A 566 -8.94 21.22 -23.37
N THR A 567 -9.48 22.43 -23.21
CA THR A 567 -9.05 23.37 -22.17
C THR A 567 -9.37 22.84 -20.77
N GLU A 568 -10.62 22.40 -20.55
CA GLU A 568 -11.04 21.80 -19.29
C GLU A 568 -10.24 20.54 -18.97
N LYS A 569 -10.04 19.69 -19.98
CA LYS A 569 -9.20 18.49 -19.84
C LYS A 569 -7.78 18.84 -19.42
N ALA A 570 -7.16 19.82 -20.03
CA ALA A 570 -5.82 20.29 -19.67
C ALA A 570 -5.77 20.85 -18.24
N GLU A 571 -6.81 21.56 -17.79
CA GLU A 571 -6.90 22.07 -16.42
C GLU A 571 -7.00 20.94 -15.39
N ILE A 572 -7.78 19.87 -15.68
CA ILE A 572 -7.89 18.69 -14.80
C ILE A 572 -6.54 17.99 -14.71
N ILE A 573 -5.88 17.77 -15.85
CA ILE A 573 -4.54 17.16 -15.90
C ILE A 573 -3.52 18.00 -15.11
N ASN A 574 -3.52 19.31 -15.24
CA ASN A 574 -2.63 20.18 -14.50
C ASN A 574 -2.86 20.11 -12.99
N ARG A 575 -4.11 20.03 -12.53
CA ARG A 575 -4.43 19.81 -11.10
C ARG A 575 -3.91 18.47 -10.60
N TYR A 576 -4.07 17.41 -11.40
CA TYR A 576 -3.52 16.09 -11.08
C TYR A 576 -1.99 16.11 -10.98
N LEU A 577 -1.29 16.70 -11.96
CA LEU A 577 0.18 16.81 -11.91
C LEU A 577 0.65 17.70 -10.75
N THR A 578 -0.14 18.72 -10.36
CA THR A 578 0.12 19.52 -9.16
C THR A 578 0.00 18.68 -7.89
N LEU A 579 -1.00 17.79 -7.80
CA LEU A 579 -1.12 16.84 -6.69
C LEU A 579 0.14 16.00 -6.57
N LEU A 580 0.60 15.37 -7.66
CA LEU A 580 1.81 14.54 -7.66
C LEU A 580 3.08 15.32 -7.32
N SER A 581 3.10 16.62 -7.58
CA SER A 581 4.23 17.52 -7.30
C SER A 581 4.19 18.13 -5.90
N SER A 582 3.15 17.87 -5.11
CA SER A 582 2.92 18.55 -3.83
C SER A 582 3.64 17.90 -2.66
N GLY A 583 4.08 16.65 -2.78
CA GLY A 583 4.67 15.90 -1.67
C GLY A 583 3.79 15.96 -0.41
N GLY A 584 4.40 16.22 0.73
CA GLY A 584 3.73 16.41 2.01
C GLY A 584 3.71 17.87 2.48
N ASN A 585 3.45 18.81 1.58
CA ASN A 585 3.45 20.25 1.90
C ASN A 585 2.11 20.77 2.44
N ASP A 586 1.06 19.92 2.43
CA ASP A 586 -0.29 20.22 2.96
C ASP A 586 -0.97 18.90 3.35
N PHE A 587 -2.11 18.97 4.02
CA PHE A 587 -2.92 17.81 4.34
C PHE A 587 -3.44 17.08 3.09
N PRO A 588 -3.45 15.76 3.06
CA PRO A 588 -3.82 14.99 1.88
C PRO A 588 -5.26 15.29 1.40
N ILE A 589 -6.20 15.50 2.31
CA ILE A 589 -7.58 15.88 1.95
C ILE A 589 -7.61 17.22 1.21
N ARG A 590 -6.85 18.22 1.66
CA ARG A 590 -6.77 19.53 0.98
C ARG A 590 -6.08 19.42 -0.38
N GLN A 591 -5.05 18.58 -0.48
CA GLN A 591 -4.37 18.32 -1.76
C GLN A 591 -5.33 17.68 -2.75
N LEU A 592 -6.14 16.71 -2.34
CA LEU A 592 -7.17 16.08 -3.17
C LEU A 592 -8.27 17.08 -3.57
N GLN A 593 -8.72 17.92 -2.64
CA GLN A 593 -9.70 18.99 -2.95
C GLN A 593 -9.17 19.95 -4.02
N LYS A 594 -7.89 20.34 -3.95
CA LYS A 594 -7.23 21.15 -5.00
C LYS A 594 -7.16 20.40 -6.33
N ALA A 595 -7.02 19.09 -6.32
CA ALA A 595 -7.09 18.23 -7.51
C ALA A 595 -8.52 18.03 -8.05
N GLY A 596 -9.54 18.48 -7.30
CA GLY A 596 -10.95 18.39 -7.68
C GLY A 596 -11.70 17.20 -7.10
N VAL A 597 -11.13 16.54 -6.06
CA VAL A 597 -11.74 15.41 -5.36
C VAL A 597 -12.00 15.76 -3.90
N ASP A 598 -13.25 15.72 -3.47
CA ASP A 598 -13.66 15.98 -2.09
C ASP A 598 -14.19 14.71 -1.44
N LEU A 599 -13.33 14.01 -0.71
CA LEU A 599 -13.67 12.75 -0.03
C LEU A 599 -14.54 12.94 1.23
N THR A 600 -14.74 14.17 1.70
CA THR A 600 -15.71 14.45 2.77
C THR A 600 -17.16 14.29 2.30
N LYS A 601 -17.36 14.16 0.98
CA LYS A 601 -18.63 13.94 0.31
C LYS A 601 -18.68 12.57 -0.34
N PRO A 602 -19.87 11.98 -0.54
CA PRO A 602 -20.01 10.64 -1.06
C PRO A 602 -19.73 10.52 -2.58
N GLU A 603 -19.66 11.64 -3.33
CA GLU A 603 -19.63 11.63 -4.79
C GLU A 603 -18.46 10.83 -5.38
N ALA A 604 -17.26 10.93 -4.77
CA ALA A 604 -16.09 10.21 -5.26
C ALA A 604 -16.25 8.69 -5.11
N THR A 605 -16.73 8.24 -3.96
CA THR A 605 -16.99 6.82 -3.65
C THR A 605 -18.19 6.29 -4.43
N GLU A 606 -19.28 7.08 -4.59
CA GLU A 606 -20.40 6.73 -5.45
C GLU A 606 -20.01 6.55 -6.92
N ASN A 607 -19.02 7.32 -7.40
CA ASN A 607 -18.53 7.17 -8.78
C ASN A 607 -17.92 5.79 -9.01
N VAL A 608 -17.24 5.21 -8.03
CA VAL A 608 -16.68 3.84 -8.12
C VAL A 608 -17.82 2.81 -8.21
N VAL A 609 -18.85 2.94 -7.38
CA VAL A 609 -20.02 2.04 -7.41
C VAL A 609 -20.74 2.11 -8.76
N LYS A 610 -20.92 3.32 -9.31
CA LYS A 610 -21.52 3.51 -10.64
C LYS A 610 -20.65 2.93 -11.76
N GLU A 611 -19.33 3.05 -11.63
CA GLU A 611 -18.38 2.47 -12.59
C GLU A 611 -18.43 0.94 -12.55
N LEU A 612 -18.47 0.34 -11.36
CA LEU A 612 -18.65 -1.10 -11.19
C LEU A 612 -19.94 -1.59 -11.88
N ASP A 613 -21.06 -0.88 -11.70
CA ASP A 613 -22.34 -1.23 -12.32
C ASP A 613 -22.30 -1.15 -13.86
N ARG A 614 -21.63 -0.12 -14.40
CA ARG A 614 -21.39 0.03 -15.83
C ARG A 614 -20.56 -1.14 -16.38
N LEU A 615 -19.44 -1.47 -15.72
CA LEU A 615 -18.56 -2.56 -16.16
C LEU A 615 -19.24 -3.92 -16.10
N VAL A 616 -20.02 -4.20 -15.06
CA VAL A 616 -20.80 -5.44 -14.96
C VAL A 616 -21.81 -5.52 -16.09
N SER A 617 -22.48 -4.42 -16.45
CA SER A 617 -23.41 -4.38 -17.57
C SER A 617 -22.73 -4.61 -18.93
N GLU A 618 -21.52 -4.07 -19.12
CA GLU A 618 -20.72 -4.32 -20.32
C GLU A 618 -20.22 -5.77 -20.37
N LEU A 619 -19.84 -6.34 -19.23
CA LEU A 619 -19.44 -7.75 -19.15
C LEU A 619 -20.62 -8.68 -19.45
N GLU A 620 -21.83 -8.40 -18.94
CA GLU A 620 -23.05 -9.14 -19.27
C GLU A 620 -23.31 -9.14 -20.78
N ALA A 621 -23.16 -7.98 -21.43
CA ALA A 621 -23.32 -7.86 -22.89
C ALA A 621 -22.24 -8.65 -23.65
N ALA A 622 -20.97 -8.54 -23.27
CA ALA A 622 -19.87 -9.26 -23.90
C ALA A 622 -20.01 -10.78 -23.75
N CYS A 623 -20.42 -11.28 -22.57
CA CYS A 623 -20.67 -12.70 -22.34
C CYS A 623 -21.91 -13.25 -23.12
N ALA A 624 -22.84 -12.39 -23.52
CA ALA A 624 -23.97 -12.80 -24.33
C ALA A 624 -23.62 -12.99 -25.82
N GLU A 625 -22.45 -12.48 -26.25
CA GLU A 625 -21.92 -12.65 -27.61
C GLU A 625 -21.04 -13.90 -27.78
N LEU A 626 -20.62 -14.56 -26.65
CA LEU A 626 -19.96 -15.86 -26.65
C LEU A 626 -20.94 -17.00 -26.97
#